data_880fb9062cb6fb6ef6d9a78b6bdb8fa0
#
_entry.id   880fb9062cb6fb6ef6d9a78b6bdb8fa0
#
_cell.length_a   1.000
_cell.length_b   1.000
_cell.length_c   1.000
_cell.angle_alpha   90.00
_cell.angle_beta   90.00
_cell.angle_gamma   90.00
#
_symmetry.space_group_name_H-M   'P 1'
#
loop_
_entity.id
_entity.type
_entity.pdbx_description
1 polymer ?
#
loop_
_entity_poly.entity_id
_entity_poly.type
_entity_poly.pdbx_seq_one_letter_code
_entity_poly.pdbx_strand_id
1 'polypeptide(L)'
;MSSKHLQKNDKSYKVFLYIFYLCGFIMASSLVYGVYVTTIEWMENGTYVMGEAIHNTTIPFENFARVSTWIFFSSIICWYCCSRIGWKRTAGQKIIGARMALLQLMLLGFVVITGFEVIYNVSIFIGQVSSETVNGVLPDIDRLVIAYPDPDRPWNTIFAIKMFLASFIISAHAFYLSTKPRKAVNE
;
A
#
# COMPACT_ATOMS: atom_id res chain seq x y z
N MET A 1 -4.47 -22.96 -13.02
CA MET A 1 -4.56 -21.72 -13.84
C MET A 1 -3.17 -21.34 -14.30
N SER A 2 -2.91 -21.43 -15.60
CA SER A 2 -1.63 -21.04 -16.20
C SER A 2 -1.51 -19.51 -16.13
N SER A 3 -0.52 -18.98 -15.42
CA SER A 3 -0.21 -17.55 -15.44
C SER A 3 0.50 -17.23 -16.77
N LYS A 4 -0.26 -17.17 -17.85
CA LYS A 4 0.26 -16.61 -19.09
C LYS A 4 0.47 -15.12 -18.87
N HIS A 5 1.73 -14.67 -18.98
CA HIS A 5 2.01 -13.26 -19.10
C HIS A 5 1.40 -12.75 -20.40
N LEU A 6 0.87 -11.55 -20.36
CA LEU A 6 0.32 -10.89 -21.53
C LEU A 6 1.44 -10.65 -22.54
N GLN A 7 1.23 -11.06 -23.79
CA GLN A 7 2.17 -10.76 -24.86
C GLN A 7 1.99 -9.31 -25.32
N LYS A 8 3.08 -8.65 -25.76
CA LYS A 8 3.04 -7.26 -26.22
C LYS A 8 2.02 -6.98 -27.32
N ASN A 9 1.68 -8.00 -28.12
CA ASN A 9 0.72 -7.90 -29.22
C ASN A 9 -0.75 -8.06 -28.77
N ASP A 10 -0.98 -8.50 -27.52
CA ASP A 10 -2.33 -8.67 -26.99
C ASP A 10 -2.97 -7.29 -26.72
N LYS A 11 -4.24 -7.12 -27.12
CA LYS A 11 -4.99 -5.93 -26.77
C LYS A 11 -5.03 -5.72 -25.25
N SER A 12 -5.12 -6.80 -24.48
CA SER A 12 -5.10 -6.78 -23.02
C SER A 12 -3.80 -6.18 -22.46
N TYR A 13 -2.63 -6.42 -23.09
CA TYR A 13 -1.37 -5.84 -22.65
C TYR A 13 -1.40 -4.31 -22.64
N LYS A 14 -1.92 -3.71 -23.71
CA LYS A 14 -2.04 -2.25 -23.82
C LYS A 14 -2.95 -1.68 -22.74
N VAL A 15 -4.08 -2.34 -22.47
CA VAL A 15 -5.01 -1.93 -21.42
C VAL A 15 -4.33 -1.95 -20.04
N PHE A 16 -3.65 -3.06 -19.69
CA PHE A 16 -2.90 -3.15 -18.43
C PHE A 16 -1.79 -2.10 -18.33
N LEU A 17 -1.12 -1.80 -19.44
CA LEU A 17 -0.09 -0.78 -19.50
C LEU A 17 -0.66 0.63 -19.24
N TYR A 18 -1.80 0.95 -19.86
CA TYR A 18 -2.47 2.24 -19.61
C TYR A 18 -2.94 2.37 -18.15
N ILE A 19 -3.55 1.31 -17.58
CA ILE A 19 -3.95 1.30 -16.17
C ILE A 19 -2.74 1.47 -15.26
N PHE A 20 -1.62 0.81 -15.56
CA PHE A 20 -0.36 0.96 -14.83
C PHE A 20 0.12 2.42 -14.81
N TYR A 21 0.17 3.08 -15.97
CA TYR A 21 0.58 4.48 -16.04
C TYR A 21 -0.40 5.42 -15.35
N LEU A 22 -1.70 5.18 -15.49
CA LEU A 22 -2.72 5.99 -14.82
C LEU A 22 -2.60 5.88 -13.29
N CYS A 23 -2.54 4.66 -12.76
CA CYS A 23 -2.38 4.44 -11.32
C CYS A 23 -1.03 4.98 -10.80
N GLY A 24 0.05 4.80 -11.57
CA GLY A 24 1.35 5.37 -11.25
C GLY A 24 1.34 6.89 -11.19
N PHE A 25 0.64 7.54 -12.12
CA PHE A 25 0.46 8.99 -12.13
C PHE A 25 -0.36 9.46 -10.91
N ILE A 26 -1.50 8.80 -10.61
CA ILE A 26 -2.33 9.13 -9.44
C ILE A 26 -1.49 8.99 -8.15
N MET A 27 -0.76 7.89 -8.01
CA MET A 27 0.08 7.64 -6.85
C MET A 27 1.19 8.70 -6.70
N ALA A 28 1.91 9.00 -7.78
CA ALA A 28 2.98 10.00 -7.76
C ALA A 28 2.44 11.39 -7.44
N SER A 29 1.34 11.82 -8.07
CA SER A 29 0.71 13.11 -7.81
C SER A 29 0.22 13.22 -6.36
N SER A 30 -0.39 12.17 -5.84
CA SER A 30 -0.87 12.12 -4.45
C SER A 30 0.28 12.18 -3.45
N LEU A 31 1.41 11.53 -3.72
CA LEU A 31 2.59 11.58 -2.87
C LEU A 31 3.23 12.97 -2.87
N VAL A 32 3.40 13.58 -4.05
CA VAL A 32 3.94 14.94 -4.18
C VAL A 32 3.05 15.94 -3.45
N TYR A 33 1.74 15.84 -3.64
CA TYR A 33 0.77 16.67 -2.93
C TYR A 33 0.87 16.48 -1.41
N GLY A 34 0.92 15.23 -0.95
CA GLY A 34 1.03 14.91 0.46
C GLY A 34 2.30 15.49 1.10
N VAL A 35 3.45 15.35 0.44
CA VAL A 35 4.72 15.96 0.90
C VAL A 35 4.60 17.49 0.97
N TYR A 36 4.01 18.10 -0.06
CA TYR A 36 3.82 19.54 -0.11
C TYR A 36 2.98 20.05 1.06
N VAL A 37 1.78 19.46 1.28
CA VAL A 37 0.87 19.90 2.36
C VAL A 37 1.49 19.66 3.73
N THR A 38 2.08 18.48 3.95
CA THR A 38 2.74 18.16 5.24
C THR A 38 3.90 19.12 5.55
N THR A 39 4.64 19.55 4.51
CA THR A 39 5.73 20.51 4.68
C THR A 39 5.20 21.87 5.09
N ILE A 40 4.10 22.34 4.50
CA ILE A 40 3.46 23.61 4.86
C ILE A 40 2.95 23.55 6.30
N GLU A 41 2.22 22.50 6.68
CA GLU A 41 1.70 22.33 8.04
C GLU A 41 2.83 22.32 9.08
N TRP A 42 3.95 21.66 8.76
CA TRP A 42 5.12 21.68 9.62
C TRP A 42 5.73 23.09 9.79
N MET A 43 5.80 23.84 8.69
CA MET A 43 6.32 25.23 8.74
C MET A 43 5.41 26.19 9.52
N GLU A 44 4.10 25.98 9.46
CA GLU A 44 3.11 26.85 10.12
C GLU A 44 2.92 26.49 11.60
N ASN A 45 2.86 25.21 11.93
CA ASN A 45 2.44 24.73 13.25
C ASN A 45 3.61 24.15 14.08
N GLY A 46 4.78 23.93 13.47
CA GLY A 46 5.95 23.32 14.15
C GLY A 46 5.75 21.85 14.55
N THR A 47 4.58 21.27 14.27
CA THR A 47 4.26 19.87 14.58
C THR A 47 4.18 19.06 13.29
N TYR A 48 4.67 17.83 13.34
CA TYR A 48 4.67 16.93 12.21
C TYR A 48 3.96 15.63 12.57
N VAL A 49 2.83 15.37 11.89
CA VAL A 49 2.15 14.07 11.97
C VAL A 49 2.10 13.46 10.56
N MET A 50 2.88 12.40 10.36
CA MET A 50 2.95 11.75 9.06
C MET A 50 1.59 11.21 8.63
N GLY A 51 1.17 11.60 7.44
CA GLY A 51 -0.05 11.10 6.81
C GLY A 51 -1.34 11.79 7.26
N GLU A 52 -1.30 12.71 8.22
CA GLU A 52 -2.49 13.43 8.67
C GLU A 52 -3.08 14.27 7.54
N ALA A 53 -2.29 15.13 6.93
CA ALA A 53 -2.70 15.94 5.79
C ALA A 53 -3.22 15.09 4.62
N ILE A 54 -2.51 14.00 4.30
CA ILE A 54 -2.90 13.05 3.24
C ILE A 54 -4.23 12.35 3.59
N HIS A 55 -4.48 12.10 4.87
CA HIS A 55 -5.71 11.46 5.30
C HIS A 55 -6.88 12.45 5.37
N ASN A 56 -6.65 13.67 5.79
CA ASN A 56 -7.72 14.67 5.96
C ASN A 56 -8.16 15.30 4.63
N THR A 57 -7.31 15.32 3.61
CA THR A 57 -7.67 15.86 2.30
C THR A 57 -8.51 14.91 1.47
N THR A 58 -9.62 15.43 0.91
CA THR A 58 -10.52 14.72 -0.01
C THR A 58 -10.39 15.27 -1.43
N ILE A 59 -10.35 14.38 -2.43
CA ILE A 59 -10.25 14.72 -3.86
C ILE A 59 -11.23 13.84 -4.64
N PRO A 60 -11.95 14.36 -5.67
CA PRO A 60 -11.87 15.71 -6.27
C PRO A 60 -12.73 16.77 -5.56
N PHE A 61 -13.62 16.38 -4.67
CA PHE A 61 -14.49 17.28 -3.91
C PHE A 61 -14.68 16.76 -2.49
N GLU A 62 -15.18 17.61 -1.63
CA GLU A 62 -15.40 17.31 -0.22
C GLU A 62 -16.26 16.06 -0.01
N ASN A 63 -15.86 15.23 0.94
CA ASN A 63 -16.51 13.95 1.28
C ASN A 63 -16.51 12.86 0.19
N PHE A 64 -15.72 13.00 -0.88
CA PHE A 64 -15.63 11.95 -1.90
C PHE A 64 -14.65 10.84 -1.49
N ALA A 65 -13.38 11.04 -1.66
CA ALA A 65 -12.36 10.05 -1.28
C ALA A 65 -11.10 10.73 -0.77
N ARG A 66 -10.55 10.22 0.31
CA ARG A 66 -9.33 10.73 0.91
C ARG A 66 -8.11 10.42 0.05
N VAL A 67 -7.12 11.31 0.00
CA VAL A 67 -5.88 11.10 -0.76
C VAL A 67 -5.21 9.79 -0.35
N SER A 68 -5.22 9.43 0.93
CA SER A 68 -4.71 8.14 1.42
C SER A 68 -5.43 6.92 0.80
N THR A 69 -6.70 7.04 0.45
CA THR A 69 -7.47 5.99 -0.23
C THR A 69 -7.05 5.85 -1.69
N TRP A 70 -6.81 6.97 -2.37
CA TRP A 70 -6.26 6.96 -3.72
C TRP A 70 -4.89 6.31 -3.79
N ILE A 71 -3.98 6.63 -2.85
CA ILE A 71 -2.66 5.99 -2.75
C ILE A 71 -2.81 4.49 -2.53
N PHE A 72 -3.67 4.07 -1.60
CA PHE A 72 -3.92 2.67 -1.27
C PHE A 72 -4.33 1.85 -2.50
N PHE A 73 -5.42 2.23 -3.16
CA PHE A 73 -5.91 1.48 -4.33
C PHE A 73 -4.95 1.56 -5.52
N SER A 74 -4.40 2.75 -5.80
CA SER A 74 -3.48 2.93 -6.93
C SER A 74 -2.21 2.09 -6.76
N SER A 75 -1.66 1.96 -5.56
CA SER A 75 -0.46 1.15 -5.31
C SER A 75 -0.70 -0.34 -5.58
N ILE A 76 -1.83 -0.88 -5.10
CA ILE A 76 -2.19 -2.28 -5.29
C ILE A 76 -2.47 -2.58 -6.78
N ILE A 77 -3.26 -1.72 -7.45
CA ILE A 77 -3.60 -1.90 -8.86
C ILE A 77 -2.35 -1.75 -9.74
N CYS A 78 -1.50 -0.76 -9.46
CA CYS A 78 -0.24 -0.53 -10.14
C CYS A 78 0.67 -1.78 -10.04
N TRP A 79 0.84 -2.32 -8.83
CA TRP A 79 1.57 -3.56 -8.60
C TRP A 79 0.98 -4.74 -9.38
N TYR A 80 -0.34 -4.92 -9.33
CA TYR A 80 -0.99 -5.99 -10.06
C TYR A 80 -0.75 -5.88 -11.57
N CYS A 81 -0.93 -4.70 -12.15
CA CYS A 81 -0.65 -4.44 -13.57
C CYS A 81 0.83 -4.72 -13.90
N CYS A 82 1.77 -4.23 -13.07
CA CYS A 82 3.19 -4.48 -13.22
C CYS A 82 3.50 -5.99 -13.23
N SER A 83 2.90 -6.76 -12.32
CA SER A 83 3.08 -8.21 -12.26
C SER A 83 2.56 -8.95 -13.50
N ARG A 84 1.60 -8.37 -14.22
CA ARG A 84 1.02 -8.93 -15.44
C ARG A 84 1.81 -8.59 -16.70
N ILE A 85 2.32 -7.36 -16.82
CA ILE A 85 3.00 -6.87 -18.04
C ILE A 85 4.52 -7.02 -17.99
N GLY A 86 5.14 -6.95 -16.83
CA GLY A 86 6.59 -6.77 -16.68
C GLY A 86 7.39 -7.98 -16.23
N TRP A 87 6.73 -9.01 -15.73
CA TRP A 87 7.46 -10.13 -15.12
C TRP A 87 7.88 -11.19 -16.14
N LYS A 88 8.88 -10.89 -16.98
CA LYS A 88 9.55 -11.91 -17.80
C LYS A 88 10.41 -12.79 -16.89
N ARG A 89 9.89 -13.93 -16.46
CA ARG A 89 10.70 -14.98 -15.86
C ARG A 89 11.44 -15.73 -16.96
N THR A 90 12.77 -15.74 -16.91
CA THR A 90 13.58 -16.64 -17.72
C THR A 90 13.23 -18.09 -17.39
N ALA A 91 12.69 -18.83 -18.36
CA ALA A 91 12.44 -20.25 -18.23
C ALA A 91 13.79 -20.98 -17.99
N GLY A 92 13.82 -21.96 -17.09
CA GLY A 92 14.89 -22.92 -17.03
C GLY A 92 15.81 -22.95 -15.80
N GLN A 93 15.74 -22.02 -14.84
CA GLN A 93 16.55 -22.16 -13.62
C GLN A 93 15.89 -23.09 -12.60
N LYS A 94 16.40 -24.31 -12.49
CA LYS A 94 15.99 -25.33 -11.50
C LYS A 94 16.50 -25.04 -10.07
N ILE A 95 17.55 -24.24 -9.93
CA ILE A 95 18.19 -23.94 -8.64
C ILE A 95 17.91 -22.48 -8.28
N ILE A 96 17.42 -22.26 -7.08
CA ILE A 96 17.25 -20.91 -6.53
C ILE A 96 18.65 -20.38 -6.23
N GLY A 97 19.15 -19.46 -7.04
CA GLY A 97 20.42 -18.80 -6.77
C GLY A 97 20.35 -18.01 -5.46
N ALA A 98 21.50 -17.80 -4.79
CA ALA A 98 21.61 -17.09 -3.51
C ALA A 98 20.90 -15.72 -3.55
N ARG A 99 20.95 -14.99 -4.65
CA ARG A 99 20.26 -13.71 -4.84
C ARG A 99 18.73 -13.85 -4.76
N MET A 100 18.16 -14.90 -5.34
CA MET A 100 16.72 -15.14 -5.29
C MET A 100 16.28 -15.59 -3.89
N ALA A 101 17.09 -16.43 -3.22
CA ALA A 101 16.85 -16.84 -1.84
C ALA A 101 16.86 -15.61 -0.89
N LEU A 102 17.81 -14.71 -1.06
CA LEU A 102 17.88 -13.47 -0.31
C LEU A 102 16.65 -12.58 -0.58
N LEU A 103 16.26 -12.42 -1.84
CA LEU A 103 15.05 -11.67 -2.18
C LEU A 103 13.79 -12.27 -1.54
N GLN A 104 13.67 -13.61 -1.55
CA GLN A 104 12.55 -14.27 -0.88
C GLN A 104 12.55 -14.04 0.63
N LEU A 105 13.72 -14.09 1.27
CA LEU A 105 13.86 -13.80 2.69
C LEU A 105 13.46 -12.36 3.02
N MET A 106 13.90 -11.39 2.22
CA MET A 106 13.51 -9.99 2.37
C MET A 106 11.99 -9.80 2.21
N LEU A 107 11.41 -10.40 1.16
CA LEU A 107 9.96 -10.31 0.94
C LEU A 107 9.17 -10.96 2.08
N LEU A 108 9.63 -12.10 2.61
CA LEU A 108 9.03 -12.73 3.78
C LEU A 108 9.13 -11.82 5.02
N GLY A 109 10.28 -11.20 5.24
CA GLY A 109 10.48 -10.22 6.32
C GLY A 109 9.47 -9.06 6.20
N PHE A 110 9.30 -8.49 5.01
CA PHE A 110 8.28 -7.47 4.77
C PHE A 110 6.86 -7.96 5.03
N VAL A 111 6.52 -9.18 4.64
CA VAL A 111 5.19 -9.77 4.91
C VAL A 111 4.94 -9.84 6.41
N VAL A 112 5.91 -10.33 7.18
CA VAL A 112 5.78 -10.48 8.63
C VAL A 112 5.66 -9.13 9.32
N ILE A 113 6.56 -8.19 9.01
CA ILE A 113 6.59 -6.86 9.63
C ILE A 113 5.30 -6.09 9.29
N THR A 114 4.95 -6.01 8.00
CA THR A 114 3.76 -5.25 7.60
C THR A 114 2.47 -5.90 8.07
N GLY A 115 2.40 -7.23 8.13
CA GLY A 115 1.27 -7.95 8.71
C GLY A 115 1.10 -7.69 10.21
N PHE A 116 2.20 -7.68 10.95
CA PHE A 116 2.21 -7.29 12.36
C PHE A 116 1.73 -5.86 12.56
N GLU A 117 2.26 -4.91 11.78
CA GLU A 117 1.88 -3.50 11.85
C GLU A 117 0.39 -3.28 11.54
N VAL A 118 -0.17 -4.02 10.58
CA VAL A 118 -1.63 -3.97 10.31
C VAL A 118 -2.40 -4.39 11.55
N ILE A 119 -2.09 -5.55 12.14
CA ILE A 119 -2.79 -6.06 13.32
C ILE A 119 -2.66 -5.08 14.48
N TYR A 120 -1.45 -4.58 14.72
CA TYR A 120 -1.15 -3.66 15.79
C TYR A 120 -1.93 -2.35 15.66
N ASN A 121 -1.86 -1.68 14.50
CA ASN A 121 -2.57 -0.41 14.28
C ASN A 121 -4.10 -0.59 14.29
N VAL A 122 -4.63 -1.70 13.77
CA VAL A 122 -6.06 -2.03 13.87
C VAL A 122 -6.48 -2.24 15.31
N SER A 123 -5.69 -2.94 16.12
CA SER A 123 -5.98 -3.16 17.54
C SER A 123 -6.03 -1.85 18.32
N ILE A 124 -5.09 -0.95 18.06
CA ILE A 124 -5.08 0.40 18.64
C ILE A 124 -6.33 1.17 18.22
N PHE A 125 -6.65 1.17 16.94
CA PHE A 125 -7.84 1.86 16.43
C PHE A 125 -9.13 1.34 17.09
N ILE A 126 -9.29 0.01 17.20
CA ILE A 126 -10.43 -0.59 17.90
C ILE A 126 -10.45 -0.18 19.37
N GLY A 127 -9.29 -0.15 20.04
CA GLY A 127 -9.18 0.30 21.42
C GLY A 127 -9.64 1.74 21.62
N GLN A 128 -9.27 2.63 20.72
CA GLN A 128 -9.70 4.03 20.72
C GLN A 128 -11.22 4.16 20.54
N VAL A 129 -11.76 3.50 19.50
CA VAL A 129 -13.21 3.49 19.25
C VAL A 129 -13.98 2.99 20.46
N SER A 130 -13.49 1.90 21.09
CA SER A 130 -14.13 1.29 22.26
C SER A 130 -14.10 2.22 23.47
N SER A 131 -12.98 2.89 23.74
CA SER A 131 -12.83 3.80 24.88
C SER A 131 -13.76 5.01 24.80
N GLU A 132 -13.95 5.55 23.61
CA GLU A 132 -14.87 6.68 23.41
C GLU A 132 -16.34 6.24 23.46
N THR A 133 -16.66 5.05 22.96
CA THR A 133 -18.02 4.52 23.00
C THR A 133 -18.50 4.25 24.45
N VAL A 134 -17.59 3.86 25.34
CA VAL A 134 -17.90 3.65 26.78
C VAL A 134 -18.35 4.95 27.44
N ASN A 135 -17.90 6.11 26.97
CA ASN A 135 -18.33 7.41 27.47
C ASN A 135 -19.69 7.86 26.91
N GLY A 136 -20.41 7.00 26.16
CA GLY A 136 -21.75 7.28 25.64
C GLY A 136 -21.78 8.20 24.43
N VAL A 137 -20.65 8.56 23.88
CA VAL A 137 -20.51 9.37 22.67
C VAL A 137 -20.16 8.42 21.52
N LEU A 138 -20.96 8.43 20.45
CA LEU A 138 -20.53 7.77 19.22
C LEU A 138 -19.32 8.54 18.67
N PRO A 139 -18.15 7.91 18.60
CA PRO A 139 -16.97 8.60 18.14
C PRO A 139 -17.16 9.07 16.70
N ASP A 140 -16.87 10.33 16.45
CA ASP A 140 -16.64 10.80 15.11
C ASP A 140 -15.36 10.11 14.60
N ILE A 141 -15.54 9.03 13.82
CA ILE A 141 -14.43 8.20 13.31
C ILE A 141 -13.41 9.06 12.56
N ASP A 142 -13.85 10.17 12.00
CA ASP A 142 -12.98 11.11 11.29
C ASP A 142 -12.12 11.96 12.24
N ARG A 143 -12.56 12.16 13.48
CA ARG A 143 -11.78 12.86 14.51
C ARG A 143 -10.91 11.94 15.37
N LEU A 144 -11.25 10.66 15.48
CA LEU A 144 -10.43 9.66 16.19
C LEU A 144 -9.02 9.49 15.63
N VAL A 145 -8.81 10.02 14.47
CA VAL A 145 -7.56 9.88 13.73
C VAL A 145 -6.42 10.69 14.31
N ILE A 146 -6.73 11.75 15.06
CA ILE A 146 -5.77 12.82 15.39
C ILE A 146 -5.22 12.70 16.81
N ALA A 147 -6.00 12.21 17.73
CA ALA A 147 -5.66 12.28 19.14
C ALA A 147 -5.19 10.94 19.68
N TYR A 148 -4.07 10.44 19.19
CA TYR A 148 -3.36 9.44 19.96
C TYR A 148 -2.56 10.14 21.07
N PRO A 149 -2.78 9.78 22.36
CA PRO A 149 -2.10 10.43 23.47
C PRO A 149 -0.62 10.09 23.60
N ASP A 150 -0.08 9.32 22.66
CA ASP A 150 1.32 8.92 22.66
C ASP A 150 2.13 9.88 21.78
N PRO A 151 2.87 10.84 22.36
CA PRO A 151 3.70 11.78 21.61
C PRO A 151 4.82 11.11 20.80
N ASP A 152 5.09 9.83 21.07
CA ASP A 152 6.13 9.08 20.38
C ASP A 152 5.66 8.46 19.05
N ARG A 153 4.39 8.70 18.65
CA ARG A 153 3.83 8.17 17.40
C ARG A 153 3.47 9.27 16.41
N PRO A 154 4.40 9.63 15.55
CA PRO A 154 4.22 10.75 14.62
C PRO A 154 3.43 10.38 13.36
N TRP A 155 2.47 9.44 13.40
CA TRP A 155 1.66 9.07 12.24
C TRP A 155 0.17 8.89 12.55
N ASN A 156 -0.62 9.21 11.54
CA ASN A 156 -2.05 8.97 11.57
C ASN A 156 -2.36 7.46 11.49
N THR A 157 -3.14 6.94 12.44
CA THR A 157 -3.42 5.51 12.57
C THR A 157 -4.12 4.91 11.35
N ILE A 158 -5.11 5.61 10.78
CA ILE A 158 -5.84 5.09 9.60
C ILE A 158 -4.96 5.15 8.36
N PHE A 159 -4.13 6.19 8.21
CA PHE A 159 -3.12 6.24 7.17
C PHE A 159 -2.16 5.05 7.30
N ALA A 160 -1.64 4.79 8.49
CA ALA A 160 -0.75 3.68 8.76
C ALA A 160 -1.39 2.33 8.40
N ILE A 161 -2.63 2.08 8.85
CA ILE A 161 -3.37 0.85 8.50
C ILE A 161 -3.45 0.67 6.98
N LYS A 162 -3.82 1.72 6.23
CA LYS A 162 -3.92 1.65 4.77
C LYS A 162 -2.58 1.35 4.11
N MET A 163 -1.51 2.02 4.53
CA MET A 163 -0.19 1.87 3.93
C MET A 163 0.43 0.51 4.26
N PHE A 164 0.34 0.06 5.51
CA PHE A 164 0.82 -1.26 5.90
C PHE A 164 0.00 -2.39 5.26
N LEU A 165 -1.32 -2.24 5.13
CA LEU A 165 -2.15 -3.21 4.43
C LEU A 165 -1.80 -3.32 2.94
N ALA A 166 -1.60 -2.19 2.25
CA ALA A 166 -1.14 -2.20 0.87
C ALA A 166 0.23 -2.88 0.73
N SER A 167 1.17 -2.54 1.61
CA SER A 167 2.51 -3.13 1.64
C SER A 167 2.49 -4.63 1.93
N PHE A 168 1.61 -5.07 2.84
CA PHE A 168 1.39 -6.49 3.14
C PHE A 168 0.87 -7.24 1.91
N ILE A 169 -0.17 -6.74 1.25
CA ILE A 169 -0.76 -7.36 0.05
C ILE A 169 0.29 -7.46 -1.07
N ILE A 170 1.03 -6.38 -1.31
CA ILE A 170 2.06 -6.31 -2.36
C ILE A 170 3.20 -7.28 -2.05
N SER A 171 3.74 -7.27 -0.84
CA SER A 171 4.87 -8.13 -0.44
C SER A 171 4.47 -9.60 -0.38
N ALA A 172 3.27 -9.93 0.13
CA ALA A 172 2.74 -11.30 0.15
C ALA A 172 2.55 -11.84 -1.28
N HIS A 173 2.00 -11.04 -2.19
CA HIS A 173 1.85 -11.43 -3.58
C HIS A 173 3.21 -11.57 -4.28
N ALA A 174 4.16 -10.67 -4.02
CA ALA A 174 5.53 -10.77 -4.54
C ALA A 174 6.24 -12.02 -4.03
N PHE A 175 6.14 -12.33 -2.74
CA PHE A 175 6.66 -13.55 -2.15
C PHE A 175 6.05 -14.79 -2.80
N TYR A 176 4.72 -14.85 -2.90
CA TYR A 176 4.02 -15.94 -3.57
C TYR A 176 4.47 -16.12 -5.02
N LEU A 177 4.62 -15.04 -5.80
CA LEU A 177 5.13 -15.13 -7.16
C LEU A 177 6.57 -15.64 -7.22
N SER A 178 7.40 -15.28 -6.24
CA SER A 178 8.80 -15.70 -6.16
C SER A 178 8.96 -17.18 -5.83
N THR A 179 8.02 -17.77 -5.07
CA THR A 179 8.05 -19.17 -4.64
C THR A 179 7.42 -20.14 -5.64
N LYS A 180 6.60 -19.65 -6.58
CA LYS A 180 5.96 -20.51 -7.58
C LYS A 180 6.99 -21.25 -8.43
N PRO A 181 6.86 -22.61 -8.56
CA PRO A 181 7.69 -23.36 -9.48
C PRO A 181 7.45 -22.88 -10.90
N ARG A 182 8.53 -22.71 -11.64
CA ARG A 182 8.47 -22.39 -13.08
C ARG A 182 8.02 -23.63 -13.83
N LYS A 183 6.87 -23.59 -14.47
CA LYS A 183 6.57 -24.60 -15.48
C LYS A 183 7.56 -24.42 -16.63
N ALA A 184 8.31 -25.48 -16.97
CA ALA A 184 9.06 -25.51 -18.20
C ALA A 184 8.06 -25.22 -19.34
N VAL A 185 8.34 -24.22 -20.13
CA VAL A 185 7.65 -24.03 -21.41
C VAL A 185 8.22 -25.12 -22.28
N ASN A 186 7.47 -26.21 -22.44
CA ASN A 186 7.74 -27.15 -23.51
C ASN A 186 7.49 -26.37 -24.80
N GLU A 187 8.59 -26.03 -25.47
CA GLU A 187 8.59 -25.62 -26.88
C GLU A 187 8.14 -26.79 -27.76
#